data_42beb2aca5eef1085c426516f83644f2
#
_entry.id   42beb2aca5eef1085c426516f83644f2
#
_cell.length_a   1.000
_cell.length_b   1.000
_cell.length_c   1.000
_cell.angle_alpha   90.00
_cell.angle_beta   90.00
_cell.angle_gamma   90.00
#
_symmetry.space_group_name_H-M   'P 1'
#
loop_
_entity.id
_entity.type
_entity.pdbx_description
1 polymer ?
#
loop_
_entity_poly.entity_id
_entity_poly.type
_entity_poly.pdbx_seq_one_letter_code
_entity_poly.pdbx_strand_id
1 'polypeptide(L)'
;IHDLWCGLPDDPALHARVATLHAPRDADASTGIAPITAEERAQNDGVARLLNSAEVRAGCMPAAGMIGTARAFARHYAAHRADGLDGVRLLDPATVVAARVPCFGDDGNTLEWHPQMGLGWIIGGAAHLHCHVVIPAPWGDAYGHTGLGGLLSMYCPSRDLSVALMKNALMPGRAECQTWELVLRATCKALGIAYEA
;
A
#
# COMPACT_ATOMS: atom_id res chain seq x y z
N ILE A 1 -7.15 10.33 13.33
CA ILE A 1 -7.68 9.34 12.37
C ILE A 1 -8.11 8.15 13.18
N HIS A 2 -9.38 7.80 13.11
CA HIS A 2 -9.91 6.62 13.78
C HIS A 2 -9.64 5.37 12.95
N ASP A 3 -9.62 4.20 13.61
CA ASP A 3 -9.42 2.90 12.95
C ASP A 3 -8.08 2.74 12.19
N LEU A 4 -7.00 3.31 12.73
CA LEU A 4 -5.63 3.14 12.25
C LEU A 4 -4.67 3.06 13.45
N TRP A 5 -3.95 1.95 13.57
CA TRP A 5 -3.04 1.68 14.68
C TRP A 5 -1.68 1.18 14.20
N CYS A 6 -0.64 1.58 14.90
CA CYS A 6 0.67 0.93 14.87
C CYS A 6 0.86 0.22 16.22
N GLY A 7 0.47 -1.04 16.26
CA GLY A 7 0.25 -1.81 17.48
C GLY A 7 -1.18 -1.64 18.02
N LEU A 8 -1.92 -2.73 18.09
CA LEU A 8 -3.27 -2.72 18.64
C LEU A 8 -3.23 -2.57 20.17
N PRO A 9 -4.08 -1.71 20.75
CA PRO A 9 -4.33 -1.71 22.19
C PRO A 9 -4.83 -3.08 22.67
N ASP A 10 -4.62 -3.38 23.94
CA ASP A 10 -5.17 -4.57 24.60
C ASP A 10 -6.68 -4.40 24.84
N ASP A 11 -7.43 -4.48 23.75
CA ASP A 11 -8.90 -4.37 23.71
C ASP A 11 -9.46 -5.54 22.87
N PRO A 12 -10.10 -6.53 23.52
CA PRO A 12 -10.67 -7.68 22.83
C PRO A 12 -11.68 -7.31 21.72
N ALA A 13 -12.41 -6.21 21.87
CA ALA A 13 -13.36 -5.77 20.87
C ALA A 13 -12.65 -5.26 19.59
N LEU A 14 -11.49 -4.60 19.72
CA LEU A 14 -10.66 -4.24 18.58
C LEU A 14 -10.04 -5.48 17.93
N HIS A 15 -9.48 -6.39 18.72
CA HIS A 15 -8.89 -7.62 18.21
C HIS A 15 -9.88 -8.47 17.42
N ALA A 16 -11.14 -8.54 17.86
CA ALA A 16 -12.21 -9.26 17.16
C ALA A 16 -12.59 -8.66 15.80
N ARG A 17 -12.26 -7.40 15.56
CA ARG A 17 -12.51 -6.71 14.28
C ARG A 17 -11.40 -6.91 13.25
N VAL A 18 -10.24 -7.39 13.66
CA VAL A 18 -9.09 -7.56 12.77
C VAL A 18 -9.28 -8.78 11.90
N ALA A 19 -9.24 -8.57 10.58
CA ALA A 19 -9.31 -9.66 9.62
C ALA A 19 -8.11 -10.60 9.77
N THR A 20 -8.34 -11.88 9.63
CA THR A 20 -7.26 -12.88 9.59
C THR A 20 -6.61 -12.89 8.22
N LEU A 21 -5.30 -12.70 8.18
CA LEU A 21 -4.51 -12.85 6.96
C LEU A 21 -4.36 -14.31 6.59
N HIS A 22 -4.34 -14.61 5.31
CA HIS A 22 -4.13 -15.97 4.79
C HIS A 22 -3.39 -15.91 3.45
N ALA A 23 -2.66 -16.96 3.11
CA ALA A 23 -2.23 -17.16 1.74
C ALA A 23 -3.47 -17.46 0.86
N PRO A 24 -3.49 -16.98 -0.39
CA PRO A 24 -4.60 -17.26 -1.27
C PRO A 24 -4.69 -18.78 -1.50
N ARG A 25 -5.91 -19.28 -1.58
CA ARG A 25 -6.20 -20.62 -2.08
C ARG A 25 -6.00 -20.60 -3.60
N ASP A 26 -6.47 -21.48 -4.37
CA ASP A 26 -6.17 -21.53 -5.80
C ASP A 26 -6.63 -20.24 -6.51
N ALA A 27 -5.78 -19.73 -7.39
CA ALA A 27 -6.17 -18.64 -8.26
C ALA A 27 -7.20 -19.18 -9.24
N ASP A 28 -8.37 -18.58 -9.28
CA ASP A 28 -9.35 -18.85 -10.31
C ASP A 28 -8.84 -18.26 -11.62
N ALA A 29 -8.59 -19.11 -12.62
CA ALA A 29 -8.11 -18.68 -13.93
C ALA A 29 -9.03 -17.64 -14.61
N SER A 30 -10.30 -17.56 -14.20
CA SER A 30 -11.25 -16.55 -14.68
C SER A 30 -10.93 -15.12 -14.21
N THR A 31 -10.11 -14.97 -13.16
CA THR A 31 -9.75 -13.66 -12.60
C THR A 31 -8.62 -12.96 -13.36
N GLY A 32 -7.92 -13.66 -14.26
CA GLY A 32 -6.72 -13.17 -14.91
C GLY A 32 -5.51 -12.99 -13.98
N ILE A 33 -5.62 -13.44 -12.73
CA ILE A 33 -4.53 -13.40 -11.74
C ILE A 33 -3.57 -14.56 -12.03
N ALA A 34 -2.26 -14.28 -11.98
CA ALA A 34 -1.23 -15.28 -12.21
C ALA A 34 -1.35 -16.45 -11.22
N PRO A 35 -1.13 -17.70 -11.67
CA PRO A 35 -1.09 -18.86 -10.78
C PRO A 35 -0.04 -18.70 -9.69
N ILE A 36 -0.33 -19.23 -8.52
CA ILE A 36 0.54 -19.19 -7.34
C ILE A 36 1.16 -20.56 -7.16
N THR A 37 2.48 -20.60 -7.03
CA THR A 37 3.22 -21.84 -6.77
C THR A 37 2.99 -22.36 -5.36
N ALA A 38 3.27 -23.64 -5.13
CA ALA A 38 3.21 -24.23 -3.78
C ALA A 38 4.22 -23.59 -2.82
N GLU A 39 5.39 -23.20 -3.32
CA GLU A 39 6.44 -22.54 -2.55
C GLU A 39 6.02 -21.12 -2.10
N GLU A 40 5.52 -20.31 -3.03
CA GLU A 40 4.98 -18.97 -2.72
C GLU A 40 3.84 -19.04 -1.72
N ARG A 41 2.97 -20.04 -1.84
CA ARG A 41 1.89 -20.28 -0.88
C ARG A 41 2.44 -20.58 0.51
N ALA A 42 3.41 -21.51 0.61
CA ALA A 42 4.01 -21.88 1.89
C ALA A 42 4.71 -20.70 2.57
N GLN A 43 5.41 -19.85 1.78
CA GLN A 43 6.02 -18.63 2.27
C GLN A 43 4.98 -17.65 2.82
N ASN A 44 3.91 -17.41 2.08
CA ASN A 44 2.85 -16.49 2.48
C ASN A 44 2.04 -17.01 3.68
N ASP A 45 1.87 -18.33 3.82
CA ASP A 45 1.29 -18.93 5.02
C ASP A 45 2.17 -18.68 6.26
N GLY A 46 3.49 -18.74 6.10
CA GLY A 46 4.43 -18.40 7.17
C GLY A 46 4.31 -16.94 7.61
N VAL A 47 4.28 -16.03 6.65
CA VAL A 47 4.08 -14.60 6.90
C VAL A 47 2.71 -14.33 7.52
N ALA A 48 1.66 -14.95 7.00
CA ALA A 48 0.31 -14.79 7.55
C ALA A 48 0.23 -15.23 9.00
N ARG A 49 0.83 -16.40 9.35
CA ARG A 49 0.90 -16.85 10.76
C ARG A 49 1.60 -15.84 11.66
N LEU A 50 2.73 -15.30 11.21
CA LEU A 50 3.49 -14.30 11.96
C LEU A 50 2.66 -13.03 12.20
N LEU A 51 2.11 -12.46 11.15
CA LEU A 51 1.34 -11.20 11.23
C LEU A 51 -0.02 -11.37 11.95
N ASN A 52 -0.55 -12.58 12.02
CA ASN A 52 -1.75 -12.89 12.78
C ASN A 52 -1.49 -13.10 14.28
N SER A 53 -0.25 -13.24 14.72
CA SER A 53 0.05 -13.45 16.14
C SER A 53 -0.33 -12.24 16.99
N ALA A 54 -0.73 -12.50 18.23
CA ALA A 54 -1.14 -11.44 19.15
C ALA A 54 0.03 -10.49 19.46
N GLU A 55 1.23 -11.04 19.58
CA GLU A 55 2.46 -10.30 19.87
C GLU A 55 2.80 -9.31 18.75
N VAL A 56 2.71 -9.74 17.49
CA VAL A 56 2.98 -8.87 16.33
C VAL A 56 1.88 -7.83 16.17
N ARG A 57 0.61 -8.20 16.38
CA ARG A 57 -0.50 -7.24 16.32
C ARG A 57 -0.43 -6.17 17.41
N ALA A 58 0.02 -6.52 18.61
CA ALA A 58 0.23 -5.57 19.70
C ALA A 58 1.51 -4.76 19.56
N GLY A 59 2.50 -5.29 18.85
CA GLY A 59 3.79 -4.64 18.64
C GLY A 59 3.71 -3.44 17.70
N CYS A 60 4.36 -2.34 18.07
CA CYS A 60 4.53 -1.20 17.18
C CYS A 60 5.68 -1.49 16.20
N MET A 61 5.34 -1.90 14.99
CA MET A 61 6.29 -2.18 13.90
C MET A 61 5.96 -1.27 12.71
N PRO A 62 6.51 -0.05 12.64
CA PRO A 62 6.11 0.96 11.64
C PRO A 62 6.27 0.49 10.19
N ALA A 63 7.25 -0.37 9.92
CA ALA A 63 7.52 -0.85 8.56
C ALA A 63 6.47 -1.84 8.02
N ALA A 64 5.73 -2.55 8.89
CA ALA A 64 4.83 -3.62 8.45
C ALA A 64 3.61 -3.86 9.37
N GLY A 65 3.55 -3.21 10.53
CA GLY A 65 2.57 -3.50 11.59
C GLY A 65 1.36 -2.58 11.62
N MET A 66 1.13 -1.77 10.59
CA MET A 66 -0.06 -0.91 10.57
C MET A 66 -1.33 -1.72 10.34
N ILE A 67 -2.31 -1.55 11.22
CA ILE A 67 -3.62 -2.20 11.16
C ILE A 67 -4.69 -1.13 11.04
N GLY A 68 -5.58 -1.26 10.07
CA GLY A 68 -6.64 -0.28 9.89
C GLY A 68 -7.60 -0.60 8.76
N THR A 69 -8.62 0.23 8.62
CA THR A 69 -9.57 0.15 7.50
C THR A 69 -9.00 0.86 6.27
N ALA A 70 -9.45 0.48 5.07
CA ALA A 70 -9.08 1.20 3.84
C ALA A 70 -9.40 2.70 3.92
N ARG A 71 -10.54 3.06 4.52
CA ARG A 71 -10.93 4.45 4.78
C ARG A 71 -9.90 5.17 5.66
N ALA A 72 -9.42 4.53 6.72
CA ALA A 72 -8.45 5.13 7.63
C ALA A 72 -7.10 5.36 6.95
N PHE A 73 -6.63 4.41 6.14
CA PHE A 73 -5.42 4.59 5.33
C PHE A 73 -5.57 5.69 4.28
N ALA A 74 -6.70 5.74 3.56
CA ALA A 74 -6.95 6.83 2.61
C ALA A 74 -6.96 8.20 3.31
N ARG A 75 -7.60 8.31 4.48
CA ARG A 75 -7.61 9.54 5.28
C ARG A 75 -6.23 9.91 5.82
N HIS A 76 -5.40 8.93 6.17
CA HIS A 76 -4.01 9.17 6.56
C HIS A 76 -3.24 9.88 5.44
N TYR A 77 -3.31 9.36 4.23
CA TYR A 77 -2.66 9.99 3.08
C TYR A 77 -3.29 11.34 2.71
N ALA A 78 -4.60 11.48 2.77
CA ALA A 78 -5.28 12.75 2.52
C ALA A 78 -4.89 13.84 3.54
N ALA A 79 -4.53 13.46 4.77
CA ALA A 79 -4.09 14.40 5.80
C ALA A 79 -2.68 14.97 5.56
N HIS A 80 -1.98 14.54 4.49
CA HIS A 80 -0.74 15.16 4.01
C HIS A 80 -0.98 16.38 3.09
N ARG A 81 -2.22 16.71 2.78
CA ARG A 81 -2.58 17.93 2.04
C ARG A 81 -2.03 19.17 2.75
N ALA A 82 -1.76 20.23 2.01
CA ALA A 82 -1.26 21.47 2.57
C ALA A 82 -2.19 22.08 3.64
N ASP A 83 -3.51 21.95 3.43
CA ASP A 83 -4.56 22.36 4.36
C ASP A 83 -4.98 21.25 5.34
N GLY A 84 -4.44 20.04 5.20
CA GLY A 84 -4.81 18.87 5.98
C GLY A 84 -6.17 18.28 5.60
N LEU A 85 -6.73 17.46 6.49
CA LEU A 85 -8.04 16.86 6.36
C LEU A 85 -8.79 16.96 7.69
N ASP A 86 -10.01 17.51 7.66
CA ASP A 86 -10.87 17.69 8.85
C ASP A 86 -10.14 18.37 10.03
N GLY A 87 -9.34 19.39 9.75
CA GLY A 87 -8.54 20.11 10.75
C GLY A 87 -7.28 19.39 11.21
N VAL A 88 -6.98 18.21 10.67
CA VAL A 88 -5.76 17.44 10.98
C VAL A 88 -4.78 17.56 9.83
N ARG A 89 -3.58 18.05 10.12
CA ARG A 89 -2.42 18.04 9.23
C ARG A 89 -1.31 17.22 9.90
N LEU A 90 -0.86 16.16 9.24
CA LEU A 90 0.14 15.25 9.83
C LEU A 90 1.56 15.77 9.67
N LEU A 91 1.86 16.41 8.56
CA LEU A 91 3.20 16.92 8.24
C LEU A 91 3.09 18.34 7.68
N ASP A 92 4.15 19.12 7.84
CA ASP A 92 4.30 20.39 7.14
C ASP A 92 4.36 20.18 5.63
N PRO A 93 3.75 21.05 4.81
CA PRO A 93 3.83 20.96 3.36
C PRO A 93 5.25 20.89 2.82
N ALA A 94 6.19 21.65 3.40
CA ALA A 94 7.60 21.60 3.04
C ALA A 94 8.22 20.23 3.31
N THR A 95 7.84 19.58 4.42
CA THR A 95 8.29 18.23 4.76
C THR A 95 7.75 17.20 3.75
N VAL A 96 6.48 17.31 3.37
CA VAL A 96 5.88 16.44 2.36
C VAL A 96 6.60 16.59 1.01
N VAL A 97 6.89 17.81 0.60
CA VAL A 97 7.63 18.08 -0.64
C VAL A 97 9.04 17.48 -0.57
N ALA A 98 9.77 17.71 0.51
CA ALA A 98 11.12 17.18 0.70
C ALA A 98 11.14 15.64 0.73
N ALA A 99 10.18 15.00 1.38
CA ALA A 99 10.09 13.56 1.46
C ALA A 99 9.72 12.87 0.12
N ARG A 100 9.23 13.62 -0.84
CA ARG A 100 8.92 13.15 -2.21
C ARG A 100 10.10 13.30 -3.17
N VAL A 101 11.17 13.97 -2.77
CA VAL A 101 12.39 14.03 -3.60
C VAL A 101 13.02 12.64 -3.62
N PRO A 102 13.33 12.07 -4.80
CA PRO A 102 14.07 10.83 -4.90
C PRO A 102 15.38 10.92 -4.13
N CYS A 103 15.64 10.01 -3.21
CA CYS A 103 16.83 10.02 -2.36
C CYS A 103 17.79 8.87 -2.64
N PHE A 104 17.49 8.04 -3.62
CA PHE A 104 18.37 6.99 -4.11
C PHE A 104 18.83 7.39 -5.51
N GLY A 105 20.08 7.75 -5.63
CA GLY A 105 20.68 8.15 -6.91
C GLY A 105 21.26 6.98 -7.69
N ASP A 106 21.74 7.28 -8.91
CA ASP A 106 22.37 6.31 -9.84
C ASP A 106 23.80 5.91 -9.42
N ASP A 107 24.19 6.09 -8.17
CA ASP A 107 25.54 5.86 -7.67
C ASP A 107 25.96 4.39 -7.57
N GLY A 108 25.16 3.48 -8.13
CA GLY A 108 25.50 2.05 -8.19
C GLY A 108 25.54 1.34 -6.85
N ASN A 109 25.28 2.04 -5.76
CA ASN A 109 25.23 1.46 -4.41
C ASN A 109 23.81 1.03 -4.08
N THR A 110 23.33 0.14 -4.89
CA THR A 110 21.97 -0.28 -4.95
C THR A 110 21.72 -1.47 -4.03
N LEU A 111 21.14 -1.21 -2.94
CA LEU A 111 19.89 -1.97 -2.72
C LEU A 111 19.03 -1.67 -3.96
N GLU A 112 18.60 -2.65 -4.70
CA GLU A 112 17.81 -2.56 -5.95
C GLU A 112 16.47 -1.82 -5.79
N TRP A 113 16.47 -0.77 -4.98
CA TRP A 113 15.36 0.05 -4.57
C TRP A 113 15.32 1.29 -5.46
N HIS A 114 14.27 1.52 -5.98
CA HIS A 114 13.85 2.40 -7.02
C HIS A 114 14.50 3.80 -7.02
N PRO A 115 14.97 4.30 -8.16
CA PRO A 115 15.44 5.69 -8.30
C PRO A 115 14.34 6.73 -8.03
N GLN A 116 13.11 6.31 -7.83
CA GLN A 116 11.98 7.18 -7.54
C GLN A 116 11.36 6.94 -6.15
N MET A 117 12.13 6.43 -5.21
CA MET A 117 11.73 6.47 -3.80
C MET A 117 12.22 7.75 -3.12
N GLY A 118 11.29 8.48 -2.56
CA GLY A 118 11.56 9.46 -1.54
C GLY A 118 11.74 8.82 -0.15
N LEU A 119 11.68 9.60 0.91
CA LEU A 119 11.77 9.11 2.29
C LEU A 119 10.50 8.29 2.65
N GLY A 120 10.53 7.00 2.33
CA GLY A 120 9.47 6.04 2.65
C GLY A 120 8.27 6.03 1.71
N TRP A 121 8.29 6.80 0.62
CA TRP A 121 7.21 6.80 -0.37
C TRP A 121 7.73 6.47 -1.76
N ILE A 122 6.98 5.64 -2.47
CA ILE A 122 7.10 5.43 -3.91
C ILE A 122 6.42 6.61 -4.60
N ILE A 123 7.11 7.21 -5.56
CA ILE A 123 6.63 8.39 -6.29
C ILE A 123 6.03 7.94 -7.62
N GLY A 124 4.95 8.60 -8.04
CA GLY A 124 4.23 8.26 -9.26
C GLY A 124 5.08 8.26 -10.51
N GLY A 125 4.74 7.40 -11.46
CA GLY A 125 5.54 7.13 -12.66
C GLY A 125 6.68 6.13 -12.46
N ALA A 126 6.90 5.67 -11.21
CA ALA A 126 7.91 4.68 -10.91
C ALA A 126 7.43 3.25 -11.20
N ALA A 127 8.20 2.51 -11.99
CA ALA A 127 8.05 1.07 -12.06
C ALA A 127 8.65 0.41 -10.81
N HIS A 128 7.94 -0.46 -10.13
CA HIS A 128 8.46 -1.19 -8.98
C HIS A 128 9.22 -2.43 -9.47
N LEU A 129 10.52 -2.52 -9.17
CA LEU A 129 11.37 -3.59 -9.70
C LEU A 129 10.90 -4.99 -9.29
N HIS A 130 10.41 -5.16 -8.07
CA HIS A 130 9.97 -6.46 -7.58
C HIS A 130 8.58 -6.88 -8.05
N CYS A 131 7.71 -5.93 -8.38
CA CYS A 131 6.32 -6.22 -8.70
C CYS A 131 5.91 -5.73 -10.09
N HIS A 132 6.81 -5.13 -10.87
CA HIS A 132 6.46 -4.45 -12.14
C HIS A 132 5.33 -3.43 -11.96
N VAL A 133 5.26 -2.84 -10.77
CA VAL A 133 4.22 -1.91 -10.40
C VAL A 133 4.57 -0.54 -10.92
N VAL A 134 3.81 -0.09 -11.87
CA VAL A 134 3.81 1.30 -12.31
C VAL A 134 2.61 1.98 -11.66
N ILE A 135 2.84 3.04 -10.89
CA ILE A 135 1.75 3.99 -10.63
C ILE A 135 1.55 4.72 -11.97
N PRO A 136 0.42 4.53 -12.66
CA PRO A 136 0.28 4.92 -14.07
C PRO A 136 0.45 6.43 -14.29
N ALA A 137 0.72 6.83 -15.52
CA ALA A 137 0.90 8.21 -15.95
C ALA A 137 -0.18 9.20 -15.45
N PRO A 138 -1.48 8.85 -15.37
CA PRO A 138 -2.48 9.75 -14.79
C PRO A 138 -2.23 10.12 -13.31
N TRP A 139 -1.36 9.38 -12.65
CA TRP A 139 -1.00 9.52 -11.24
C TRP A 139 0.45 10.00 -11.06
N GLY A 140 1.01 10.69 -12.06
CA GLY A 140 2.43 11.02 -12.12
C GLY A 140 3.00 11.79 -10.94
N ASP A 141 2.18 12.53 -10.19
CA ASP A 141 2.57 13.21 -8.96
C ASP A 141 2.06 12.49 -7.69
N ALA A 142 1.43 11.31 -7.85
CA ALA A 142 1.00 10.51 -6.73
C ALA A 142 2.20 10.00 -5.92
N TYR A 143 2.00 9.79 -4.65
CA TYR A 143 2.97 9.17 -3.77
C TYR A 143 2.26 8.30 -2.73
N GLY A 144 2.93 7.26 -2.31
CA GLY A 144 2.37 6.29 -1.39
C GLY A 144 3.25 5.07 -1.25
N HIS A 145 2.69 4.00 -0.77
CA HIS A 145 3.40 2.74 -0.65
C HIS A 145 2.49 1.55 -0.88
N THR A 146 3.05 0.52 -1.48
CA THR A 146 2.42 -0.81 -1.55
C THR A 146 2.72 -1.58 -0.26
N GLY A 147 1.89 -2.56 0.06
CA GLY A 147 2.14 -3.48 1.15
C GLY A 147 2.18 -4.92 0.65
N LEU A 148 2.90 -5.76 1.39
CA LEU A 148 3.00 -7.19 1.09
C LEU A 148 1.62 -7.81 0.86
N GLY A 149 1.49 -8.57 -0.22
CA GLY A 149 0.21 -9.19 -0.59
C GLY A 149 -0.68 -8.33 -1.50
N GLY A 150 -0.22 -7.16 -1.95
CA GLY A 150 -0.93 -6.30 -2.89
C GLY A 150 -1.87 -5.30 -2.22
N LEU A 151 -1.49 -4.79 -1.07
CA LEU A 151 -2.08 -3.61 -0.46
C LEU A 151 -1.55 -2.35 -1.16
N LEU A 152 -2.32 -1.28 -1.14
CA LEU A 152 -1.90 0.01 -1.67
C LEU A 152 -2.53 1.13 -0.85
N SER A 153 -1.75 2.15 -0.57
CA SER A 153 -2.27 3.43 -0.08
C SER A 153 -1.48 4.56 -0.71
N MET A 154 -2.17 5.54 -1.28
CA MET A 154 -1.54 6.65 -1.96
C MET A 154 -2.39 7.91 -1.94
N TYR A 155 -1.74 9.04 -2.22
CA TYR A 155 -2.37 10.33 -2.49
C TYR A 155 -1.83 10.91 -3.80
N CYS A 156 -2.72 11.48 -4.60
CA CYS A 156 -2.41 12.19 -5.84
C CYS A 156 -2.76 13.67 -5.69
N PRO A 157 -1.77 14.55 -5.49
CA PRO A 157 -2.01 15.98 -5.27
C PRO A 157 -2.74 16.67 -6.40
N SER A 158 -2.35 16.42 -7.66
CA SER A 158 -2.97 17.06 -8.84
C SER A 158 -4.46 16.74 -9.01
N ARG A 159 -4.94 15.67 -8.36
CA ARG A 159 -6.34 15.23 -8.42
C ARG A 159 -7.06 15.36 -7.10
N ASP A 160 -6.35 15.80 -6.06
CA ASP A 160 -6.84 15.80 -4.68
C ASP A 160 -7.53 14.49 -4.30
N LEU A 161 -6.89 13.38 -4.66
CA LEU A 161 -7.48 12.05 -4.55
C LEU A 161 -6.57 11.11 -3.74
N SER A 162 -7.15 10.51 -2.72
CA SER A 162 -6.52 9.47 -1.92
C SER A 162 -7.17 8.13 -2.21
N VAL A 163 -6.36 7.10 -2.44
CA VAL A 163 -6.82 5.73 -2.70
C VAL A 163 -6.15 4.79 -1.72
N ALA A 164 -6.94 3.87 -1.15
CA ALA A 164 -6.41 2.77 -0.36
C ALA A 164 -7.14 1.47 -0.67
N LEU A 165 -6.36 0.41 -0.84
CA LEU A 165 -6.83 -0.96 -1.00
C LEU A 165 -6.27 -1.80 0.14
N MET A 166 -7.18 -2.36 0.94
CA MET A 166 -6.86 -3.31 2.00
C MET A 166 -7.52 -4.65 1.71
N LYS A 167 -6.76 -5.72 1.90
CA LYS A 167 -7.25 -7.10 1.75
C LYS A 167 -6.55 -8.01 2.74
N ASN A 168 -7.09 -9.19 2.94
CA ASN A 168 -6.57 -10.18 3.88
C ASN A 168 -5.95 -11.42 3.20
N ALA A 169 -5.97 -11.48 1.87
CA ALA A 169 -5.24 -12.48 1.10
C ALA A 169 -3.86 -11.93 0.71
N LEU A 170 -2.80 -12.58 1.18
CA LEU A 170 -1.41 -12.23 0.84
C LEU A 170 -1.08 -12.82 -0.54
N MET A 171 -1.30 -12.05 -1.59
CA MET A 171 -0.99 -12.44 -2.95
C MET A 171 0.52 -12.33 -3.20
N PRO A 172 1.20 -13.35 -3.75
CA PRO A 172 2.62 -13.29 -4.02
C PRO A 172 2.93 -12.69 -5.39
N GLY A 173 4.14 -12.15 -5.53
CA GLY A 173 4.76 -11.81 -6.79
C GLY A 173 3.88 -10.96 -7.73
N ARG A 174 3.76 -11.38 -8.98
CA ARG A 174 2.98 -10.64 -9.98
C ARG A 174 1.48 -10.52 -9.64
N ALA A 175 0.91 -11.53 -8.99
CA ALA A 175 -0.49 -11.51 -8.57
C ALA A 175 -0.76 -10.43 -7.51
N GLU A 176 0.25 -10.06 -6.73
CA GLU A 176 0.20 -8.96 -5.78
C GLU A 176 -0.17 -7.64 -6.47
N CYS A 177 0.49 -7.36 -7.57
CA CYS A 177 0.36 -6.10 -8.31
C CYS A 177 -0.93 -6.02 -9.12
N GLN A 178 -1.36 -7.11 -9.71
CA GLN A 178 -2.57 -7.17 -10.54
C GLN A 178 -3.82 -6.71 -9.80
N THR A 179 -3.91 -7.00 -8.52
CA THR A 179 -5.10 -6.65 -7.73
C THR A 179 -5.29 -5.13 -7.63
N TRP A 180 -4.23 -4.38 -7.30
CA TRP A 180 -4.37 -2.93 -7.17
C TRP A 180 -4.40 -2.23 -8.52
N GLU A 181 -3.78 -2.78 -9.56
CA GLU A 181 -3.93 -2.28 -10.93
C GLU A 181 -5.40 -2.32 -11.37
N LEU A 182 -6.09 -3.43 -11.12
CA LEU A 182 -7.53 -3.55 -11.39
C LEU A 182 -8.35 -2.50 -10.63
N VAL A 183 -8.01 -2.26 -9.36
CA VAL A 183 -8.70 -1.24 -8.54
C VAL A 183 -8.43 0.16 -9.07
N LEU A 184 -7.18 0.49 -9.45
CA LEU A 184 -6.87 1.80 -10.01
C LEU A 184 -7.57 2.02 -11.36
N ARG A 185 -7.59 1.02 -12.24
CA ARG A 185 -8.35 1.08 -13.51
C ARG A 185 -9.83 1.33 -13.27
N ALA A 186 -10.43 0.60 -12.32
CA ALA A 186 -11.84 0.78 -11.95
C ALA A 186 -12.09 2.17 -11.35
N THR A 187 -11.19 2.68 -10.53
CA THR A 187 -11.26 4.02 -9.95
C THR A 187 -11.19 5.09 -11.04
N CYS A 188 -10.23 4.99 -11.95
CA CYS A 188 -10.12 5.91 -13.10
C CYS A 188 -11.39 5.90 -13.93
N LYS A 189 -11.92 4.72 -14.25
CA LYS A 189 -13.17 4.59 -15.01
C LYS A 189 -14.34 5.26 -14.29
N ALA A 190 -14.48 5.04 -12.99
CA ALA A 190 -15.58 5.61 -12.19
C ALA A 190 -15.49 7.14 -12.09
N LEU A 191 -14.29 7.69 -12.12
CA LEU A 191 -14.03 9.13 -12.01
C LEU A 191 -13.92 9.82 -13.38
N GLY A 192 -14.04 9.11 -14.50
CA GLY A 192 -13.87 9.66 -15.84
C GLY A 192 -12.42 10.07 -16.13
N ILE A 193 -11.44 9.45 -15.49
CA ILE A 193 -10.01 9.69 -15.66
C ILE A 193 -9.48 8.70 -16.69
N ALA A 194 -8.75 9.16 -17.71
CA ALA A 194 -8.05 8.26 -18.63
C ALA A 194 -7.03 7.43 -17.86
N TYR A 195 -6.99 6.13 -18.12
CA TYR A 195 -5.98 5.22 -17.60
C TYR A 195 -5.04 4.86 -18.76
N GLU A 196 -3.88 5.48 -18.76
CA GLU A 196 -2.81 5.15 -19.69
C GLU A 196 -1.90 4.12 -19.01
N ALA A 197 -1.77 2.94 -19.62
CA ALA A 197 -0.96 1.83 -19.13
C ALA A 197 0.48 1.92 -19.62
#